data_4f84a43d027eb2314c9d7fb0e89db2ca
#
_entry.id   4f84a43d027eb2314c9d7fb0e89db2ca
#
_cell.length_a   1.000
_cell.length_b   1.000
_cell.length_c   1.000
_cell.angle_alpha   90.00
_cell.angle_beta   90.00
_cell.angle_gamma   90.00
#
_symmetry.space_group_name_H-M   'P 1'
#
loop_
_entity.id
_entity.type
_entity.pdbx_description
1 polymer ?
#
loop_
_entity_poly.entity_id
_entity_poly.type
_entity_poly.pdbx_seq_one_letter_code
_entity_poly.pdbx_strand_id
1 'polypeptide(L)'
;MKKTDAPQASEAEPLLKVTGLVKHFPINKGLLRRQAGAVKAVDGIDFDVRRGETLGVVGESGCGKSTMGRLITRLLEPTGGTVEFEGRDITHLSVSGMRPLRRDVQMIFQDPYGSLNPRHTVGTIVGAPFKLQGVQPEGGLKAEVQRLLSLVGLNPEHYNRYPHEFSGGQRQRIGIAR
;
A
#
# COMPACT_ATOMS: atom_id res chain seq x y z
N MET A 1 45.25 6.97 -19.59
CA MET A 1 43.82 6.54 -19.46
C MET A 1 43.29 7.03 -18.12
N LYS A 2 42.50 8.08 -18.11
CA LYS A 2 41.84 8.59 -16.89
C LYS A 2 40.61 7.71 -16.65
N LYS A 3 40.55 7.02 -15.50
CA LYS A 3 39.33 6.42 -14.99
C LYS A 3 38.36 7.55 -14.66
N THR A 4 37.22 7.57 -15.32
CA THR A 4 36.07 8.42 -14.94
C THR A 4 35.41 7.75 -13.78
N ASP A 5 35.59 8.31 -12.59
CA ASP A 5 34.83 7.91 -11.41
C ASP A 5 33.37 8.25 -11.66
N ALA A 6 32.50 7.23 -11.67
CA ALA A 6 31.06 7.41 -11.62
C ALA A 6 30.69 8.09 -10.28
N PRO A 7 29.74 9.01 -10.25
CA PRO A 7 29.35 9.66 -9.02
C PRO A 7 28.90 8.62 -8.01
N GLN A 8 29.57 8.56 -6.86
CA GLN A 8 29.15 7.80 -5.70
C GLN A 8 27.77 8.35 -5.29
N ALA A 9 26.74 7.53 -5.44
CA ALA A 9 25.41 7.82 -4.90
C ALA A 9 25.58 8.04 -3.40
N SER A 10 25.18 9.21 -2.91
CA SER A 10 25.21 9.55 -1.49
C SER A 10 24.54 8.44 -0.69
N GLU A 11 25.16 8.03 0.42
CA GLU A 11 24.65 7.09 1.43
C GLU A 11 23.42 7.69 2.18
N ALA A 12 22.41 8.14 1.44
CA ALA A 12 21.15 8.54 2.04
C ALA A 12 20.44 7.27 2.52
N GLU A 13 20.02 7.26 3.78
CA GLU A 13 19.25 6.17 4.35
C GLU A 13 18.05 5.81 3.44
N PRO A 14 17.79 4.51 3.21
CA PRO A 14 16.68 4.11 2.37
C PRO A 14 15.34 4.54 2.99
N LEU A 15 14.38 4.94 2.15
CA LEU A 15 13.02 5.23 2.56
C LEU A 15 12.33 4.00 3.13
N LEU A 16 12.55 2.85 2.48
CA LEU A 16 12.06 1.55 2.88
C LEU A 16 13.22 0.56 2.86
N LYS A 17 13.42 -0.18 3.93
CA LYS A 17 14.38 -1.28 4.02
C LYS A 17 13.67 -2.54 4.49
N VAL A 18 13.86 -3.61 3.74
CA VAL A 18 13.27 -4.92 4.03
C VAL A 18 14.41 -5.92 4.16
N THR A 19 14.45 -6.64 5.28
CA THR A 19 15.52 -7.61 5.56
C THR A 19 14.94 -8.94 5.97
N GLY A 20 15.29 -10.01 5.24
CA GLY A 20 14.91 -11.38 5.53
C GLY A 20 13.40 -11.59 5.64
N LEU A 21 12.57 -10.87 4.89
CA LEU A 21 11.11 -10.88 5.05
C LEU A 21 10.53 -12.25 4.73
N VAL A 22 9.80 -12.81 5.70
CA VAL A 22 9.18 -14.15 5.60
C VAL A 22 7.69 -14.07 5.90
N LYS A 23 6.90 -14.80 5.10
CA LYS A 23 5.50 -15.12 5.39
C LYS A 23 5.18 -16.56 5.05
N HIS A 24 4.99 -17.36 6.07
CA HIS A 24 4.52 -18.73 5.96
C HIS A 24 3.10 -18.84 6.51
N PHE A 25 2.19 -19.39 5.73
CA PHE A 25 0.81 -19.67 6.16
C PHE A 25 0.71 -21.12 6.62
N PRO A 26 0.41 -21.39 7.90
CA PRO A 26 0.32 -22.75 8.40
C PRO A 26 -0.86 -23.50 7.77
N ILE A 27 -0.63 -24.75 7.34
CA ILE A 27 -1.67 -25.67 6.87
C ILE A 27 -2.04 -26.55 8.07
N ASN A 28 -3.26 -26.36 8.57
CA ASN A 28 -3.81 -27.18 9.66
C ASN A 28 -4.63 -28.34 9.06
N LYS A 29 -4.35 -29.59 9.48
CA LYS A 29 -5.13 -30.80 9.09
C LYS A 29 -5.80 -31.45 10.30
N GLY A 30 -6.98 -32.01 10.06
CA GLY A 30 -7.74 -32.81 11.02
C GLY A 30 -8.52 -32.01 12.06
N LEU A 31 -9.36 -32.75 12.85
CA LEU A 31 -10.26 -32.20 13.88
C LEU A 31 -9.50 -31.47 14.99
N LEU A 32 -8.26 -31.89 15.29
CA LEU A 32 -7.37 -31.33 16.30
C LEU A 32 -6.46 -30.20 15.79
N ARG A 33 -6.67 -29.68 14.55
CA ARG A 33 -5.90 -28.58 13.93
C ARG A 33 -4.37 -28.74 14.06
N ARG A 34 -3.87 -29.97 13.90
CA ARG A 34 -2.40 -30.18 13.92
C ARG A 34 -1.79 -29.57 12.66
N GLN A 35 -0.71 -28.80 12.84
CA GLN A 35 0.04 -28.21 11.75
C GLN A 35 0.68 -29.30 10.91
N ALA A 36 0.23 -29.44 9.64
CA ALA A 36 0.69 -30.46 8.69
C ALA A 36 1.72 -29.92 7.68
N GLY A 37 2.01 -28.61 7.72
CA GLY A 37 2.94 -27.94 6.84
C GLY A 37 2.70 -26.43 6.83
N ALA A 38 3.35 -25.74 5.90
CA ALA A 38 3.12 -24.30 5.67
C ALA A 38 3.27 -23.96 4.18
N VAL A 39 2.44 -23.04 3.68
CA VAL A 39 2.64 -22.41 2.38
C VAL A 39 3.61 -21.25 2.57
N LYS A 40 4.78 -21.36 1.96
CA LYS A 40 5.80 -20.29 1.95
C LYS A 40 5.45 -19.27 0.87
N ALA A 41 4.70 -18.25 1.24
CA ALA A 41 4.27 -17.22 0.30
C ALA A 41 5.36 -16.17 0.04
N VAL A 42 6.18 -15.88 1.04
CA VAL A 42 7.41 -15.07 0.98
C VAL A 42 8.44 -15.78 1.85
N ASP A 43 9.66 -15.98 1.36
CA ASP A 43 10.65 -16.82 2.01
C ASP A 43 12.06 -16.16 1.97
N GLY A 44 12.29 -15.17 2.84
CA GLY A 44 13.58 -14.53 3.02
C GLY A 44 13.98 -13.56 1.90
N ILE A 45 13.21 -12.50 1.69
CA ILE A 45 13.54 -11.47 0.70
C ILE A 45 14.16 -10.24 1.34
N ASP A 46 15.15 -9.67 0.66
CA ASP A 46 15.88 -8.47 1.05
C ASP A 46 15.83 -7.46 -0.09
N PHE A 47 15.52 -6.21 0.21
CA PHE A 47 15.64 -5.08 -0.71
C PHE A 47 15.47 -3.76 0.04
N ASP A 48 15.92 -2.68 -0.60
CA ASP A 48 15.68 -1.31 -0.16
C ASP A 48 15.13 -0.47 -1.32
N VAL A 49 14.41 0.58 -0.94
CA VAL A 49 13.88 1.58 -1.87
C VAL A 49 14.24 2.95 -1.34
N ARG A 50 14.86 3.77 -2.17
CA ARG A 50 15.24 5.14 -1.83
C ARG A 50 14.10 6.12 -2.08
N ARG A 51 14.18 7.29 -1.49
CA ARG A 51 13.20 8.34 -1.76
C ARG A 51 13.24 8.77 -3.24
N GLY A 52 12.07 8.78 -3.88
CA GLY A 52 11.94 9.09 -5.32
C GLY A 52 12.27 7.92 -6.25
N GLU A 53 12.64 6.75 -5.73
CA GLU A 53 12.91 5.54 -6.50
C GLU A 53 11.64 4.75 -6.77
N THR A 54 11.59 4.05 -7.90
CA THR A 54 10.55 3.08 -8.24
C THR A 54 11.16 1.69 -8.35
N LEU A 55 10.77 0.78 -7.46
CA LEU A 55 11.16 -0.63 -7.51
C LEU A 55 10.09 -1.44 -8.25
N GLY A 56 10.46 -2.02 -9.41
CA GLY A 56 9.62 -2.94 -10.15
C GLY A 56 9.75 -4.38 -9.62
N VAL A 57 8.63 -5.02 -9.25
CA VAL A 57 8.60 -6.42 -8.83
C VAL A 57 7.85 -7.27 -9.84
N VAL A 58 8.55 -8.20 -10.48
CA VAL A 58 8.01 -9.08 -11.50
C VAL A 58 8.07 -10.54 -11.05
N GLY A 59 7.25 -11.39 -11.65
CA GLY A 59 7.18 -12.82 -11.36
C GLY A 59 5.85 -13.41 -11.78
N GLU A 60 5.74 -14.72 -11.77
CA GLU A 60 4.54 -15.46 -12.16
C GLU A 60 3.34 -15.18 -11.24
N SER A 61 2.13 -15.56 -11.71
CA SER A 61 0.94 -15.46 -10.85
C SER A 61 1.08 -16.40 -9.67
N GLY A 62 0.75 -15.89 -8.47
CA GLY A 62 0.84 -16.70 -7.24
C GLY A 62 2.21 -16.73 -6.57
N CYS A 63 3.28 -16.15 -7.15
CA CYS A 63 4.63 -16.18 -6.56
C CYS A 63 4.83 -15.27 -5.32
N GLY A 64 3.78 -14.66 -4.77
CA GLY A 64 3.86 -13.90 -3.52
C GLY A 64 3.93 -12.37 -3.65
N LYS A 65 3.94 -11.77 -4.85
CA LYS A 65 4.03 -10.30 -5.05
C LYS A 65 3.00 -9.52 -4.23
N SER A 66 1.74 -9.91 -4.31
CA SER A 66 0.66 -9.24 -3.55
C SER A 66 0.78 -9.47 -2.04
N THR A 67 1.29 -10.63 -1.63
CA THR A 67 1.58 -10.92 -0.22
C THR A 67 2.69 -10.02 0.29
N MET A 68 3.77 -9.88 -0.47
CA MET A 68 4.87 -8.97 -0.15
C MET A 68 4.38 -7.52 0.02
N GLY A 69 3.60 -7.00 -0.94
CA GLY A 69 3.04 -5.65 -0.82
C GLY A 69 2.19 -5.46 0.44
N ARG A 70 1.39 -6.46 0.82
CA ARG A 70 0.61 -6.42 2.06
C ARG A 70 1.47 -6.49 3.32
N LEU A 71 2.60 -7.19 3.29
CA LEU A 71 3.56 -7.24 4.40
C LEU A 71 4.22 -5.89 4.60
N ILE A 72 4.73 -5.28 3.52
CA ILE A 72 5.39 -3.96 3.54
C ILE A 72 4.43 -2.89 4.06
N THR A 73 3.19 -2.88 3.58
CA THR A 73 2.17 -1.93 4.03
C THR A 73 1.55 -2.31 5.38
N ARG A 74 2.02 -3.37 6.04
CA ARG A 74 1.50 -3.86 7.32
C ARG A 74 -0.03 -4.08 7.32
N LEU A 75 -0.56 -4.52 6.19
CA LEU A 75 -1.92 -5.09 6.07
C LEU A 75 -1.92 -6.59 6.43
N LEU A 76 -0.74 -7.20 6.42
CA LEU A 76 -0.48 -8.57 6.83
C LEU A 76 0.76 -8.58 7.72
N GLU A 77 0.74 -9.35 8.80
CA GLU A 77 1.89 -9.53 9.68
C GLU A 77 2.90 -10.50 9.09
N PRO A 78 4.21 -10.18 9.06
CA PRO A 78 5.25 -11.13 8.70
C PRO A 78 5.39 -12.22 9.76
N THR A 79 5.94 -13.38 9.38
CA THR A 79 6.34 -14.45 10.30
C THR A 79 7.81 -14.36 10.65
N GLY A 80 8.59 -13.55 9.96
CA GLY A 80 10.00 -13.28 10.22
C GLY A 80 10.53 -12.17 9.34
N GLY A 81 11.75 -11.73 9.64
CA GLY A 81 12.37 -10.58 8.98
C GLY A 81 11.92 -9.25 9.53
N THR A 82 12.43 -8.16 8.95
CA THR A 82 12.12 -6.78 9.38
C THR A 82 11.71 -5.90 8.21
N VAL A 83 10.85 -4.93 8.52
CA VAL A 83 10.45 -3.84 7.60
C VAL A 83 10.69 -2.52 8.33
N GLU A 84 11.60 -1.72 7.79
CA GLU A 84 11.92 -0.39 8.29
C GLU A 84 11.41 0.67 7.30
N PHE A 85 10.71 1.68 7.79
CA PHE A 85 10.24 2.82 7.00
C PHE A 85 10.78 4.11 7.61
N GLU A 86 11.54 4.88 6.84
CA GLU A 86 12.26 6.08 7.29
C GLU A 86 13.10 5.83 8.55
N GLY A 87 13.87 4.72 8.55
CA GLY A 87 14.73 4.31 9.67
C GLY A 87 13.97 3.76 10.89
N ARG A 88 12.64 3.71 10.84
CA ARG A 88 11.80 3.18 11.93
C ARG A 88 11.38 1.75 11.62
N ASP A 89 11.64 0.82 12.52
CA ASP A 89 11.09 -0.54 12.43
C ASP A 89 9.56 -0.51 12.64
N ILE A 90 8.85 -0.95 11.60
CA ILE A 90 7.38 -1.05 11.57
C ILE A 90 6.88 -2.49 11.60
N THR A 91 7.79 -3.47 11.72
CA THR A 91 7.51 -4.91 11.54
C THR A 91 6.39 -5.43 12.43
N HIS A 92 6.39 -5.03 13.69
CA HIS A 92 5.42 -5.51 14.70
C HIS A 92 4.62 -4.38 15.35
N LEU A 93 4.54 -3.21 14.71
CA LEU A 93 3.71 -2.13 15.24
C LEU A 93 2.25 -2.57 15.37
N SER A 94 1.63 -2.20 16.47
CA SER A 94 0.19 -2.36 16.68
C SER A 94 -0.62 -1.54 15.65
N VAL A 95 -1.91 -1.82 15.56
CA VAL A 95 -2.82 -1.05 14.68
C VAL A 95 -2.78 0.46 15.02
N SER A 96 -2.73 0.80 16.31
CA SER A 96 -2.60 2.19 16.77
C SER A 96 -1.25 2.81 16.40
N GLY A 97 -0.16 2.04 16.49
CA GLY A 97 1.19 2.47 16.10
C GLY A 97 1.33 2.70 14.58
N MET A 98 0.60 1.93 13.77
CA MET A 98 0.57 2.09 12.32
C MET A 98 -0.34 3.25 11.84
N ARG A 99 -1.29 3.69 12.66
CA ARG A 99 -2.28 4.69 12.25
C ARG A 99 -1.68 6.00 11.71
N PRO A 100 -0.69 6.63 12.36
CA PRO A 100 -0.06 7.85 11.82
C PRO A 100 0.69 7.61 10.51
N LEU A 101 1.27 6.41 10.31
CA LEU A 101 2.03 6.05 9.11
C LEU A 101 1.14 5.73 7.89
N ARG A 102 -0.17 5.54 8.10
CA ARG A 102 -1.11 5.19 7.02
C ARG A 102 -1.29 6.27 5.96
N ARG A 103 -0.93 7.52 6.24
CA ARG A 103 -0.93 8.60 5.25
C ARG A 103 0.30 8.53 4.33
N ASP A 104 1.41 7.98 4.83
CA ASP A 104 2.70 7.96 4.14
C ASP A 104 2.95 6.60 3.45
N VAL A 105 2.34 5.52 3.98
CA VAL A 105 2.44 4.16 3.43
C VAL A 105 1.05 3.66 3.04
N GLN A 106 0.77 3.61 1.74
CA GLN A 106 -0.53 3.23 1.20
C GLN A 106 -0.41 2.11 0.16
N MET A 107 -1.49 1.40 -0.09
CA MET A 107 -1.59 0.35 -1.10
C MET A 107 -2.76 0.61 -2.04
N ILE A 108 -2.48 0.64 -3.34
CA ILE A 108 -3.50 0.67 -4.38
C ILE A 108 -3.80 -0.78 -4.78
N PHE A 109 -5.06 -1.19 -4.63
CA PHE A 109 -5.49 -2.54 -4.97
C PHE A 109 -5.77 -2.68 -6.46
N GLN A 110 -5.41 -3.84 -7.00
CA GLN A 110 -5.62 -4.16 -8.41
C GLN A 110 -7.12 -4.30 -8.77
N ASP A 111 -7.96 -4.73 -7.82
CA ASP A 111 -9.41 -4.85 -8.02
C ASP A 111 -10.14 -3.55 -7.61
N PRO A 112 -10.61 -2.75 -8.59
CA PRO A 112 -11.35 -1.53 -8.31
C PRO A 112 -12.79 -1.80 -7.83
N TYR A 113 -13.35 -2.99 -8.11
CA TYR A 113 -14.74 -3.32 -7.72
C TYR A 113 -14.84 -3.64 -6.24
N GLY A 114 -13.93 -4.46 -5.71
CA GLY A 114 -13.90 -4.83 -4.29
C GLY A 114 -13.39 -3.73 -3.38
N SER A 115 -12.71 -2.71 -3.91
CA SER A 115 -12.08 -1.66 -3.10
C SER A 115 -12.98 -0.46 -2.77
N LEU A 116 -14.08 -0.27 -3.50
CA LEU A 116 -15.01 0.87 -3.35
C LEU A 116 -16.35 0.40 -2.78
N ASN A 117 -16.78 0.98 -1.65
CA ASN A 117 -18.12 0.69 -1.10
C ASN A 117 -19.20 1.27 -2.04
N PRO A 118 -20.06 0.42 -2.66
CA PRO A 118 -21.04 0.88 -3.65
C PRO A 118 -22.17 1.74 -3.05
N ARG A 119 -22.30 1.76 -1.73
CA ARG A 119 -23.31 2.56 -1.02
C ARG A 119 -22.85 3.97 -0.67
N HIS A 120 -21.58 4.29 -0.90
CA HIS A 120 -21.02 5.60 -0.62
C HIS A 120 -20.82 6.36 -1.93
N THR A 121 -21.02 7.68 -1.88
CA THR A 121 -20.66 8.57 -3.00
C THR A 121 -19.13 8.65 -3.15
N VAL A 122 -18.67 9.02 -4.32
CA VAL A 122 -17.25 9.26 -4.60
C VAL A 122 -16.64 10.26 -3.60
N GLY A 123 -17.36 11.34 -3.30
CA GLY A 123 -16.93 12.32 -2.29
C GLY A 123 -16.75 11.72 -0.90
N THR A 124 -17.62 10.79 -0.50
CA THR A 124 -17.49 10.09 0.78
C THR A 124 -16.29 9.13 0.76
N ILE A 125 -16.08 8.42 -0.35
CA ILE A 125 -14.99 7.44 -0.48
C ILE A 125 -13.62 8.12 -0.46
N VAL A 126 -13.42 9.15 -1.29
CA VAL A 126 -12.15 9.88 -1.40
C VAL A 126 -11.89 10.74 -0.14
N GLY A 127 -12.96 11.26 0.48
CA GLY A 127 -12.86 12.05 1.70
C GLY A 127 -12.67 11.22 2.99
N ALA A 128 -12.87 9.89 2.94
CA ALA A 128 -12.80 9.05 4.13
C ALA A 128 -11.43 9.07 4.84
N PRO A 129 -10.27 9.01 4.15
CA PRO A 129 -8.96 9.08 4.79
C PRO A 129 -8.75 10.37 5.60
N PHE A 130 -9.17 11.52 5.09
CA PHE A 130 -9.07 12.80 5.80
C PHE A 130 -9.82 12.76 7.13
N LYS A 131 -11.05 12.24 7.11
CA LYS A 131 -11.87 12.09 8.34
C LYS A 131 -11.24 11.12 9.33
N LEU A 132 -10.71 9.99 8.85
CA LEU A 132 -10.09 8.96 9.70
C LEU A 132 -8.78 9.45 10.33
N GLN A 133 -8.02 10.28 9.63
CA GLN A 133 -6.77 10.87 10.11
C GLN A 133 -6.99 12.19 10.88
N GLY A 134 -8.21 12.73 10.90
CA GLY A 134 -8.48 14.01 11.52
C GLY A 134 -7.88 15.22 10.78
N VAL A 135 -7.59 15.06 9.48
CA VAL A 135 -7.00 16.11 8.64
C VAL A 135 -8.12 16.99 8.07
N GLN A 136 -7.98 18.30 8.25
CA GLN A 136 -8.88 19.28 7.64
C GLN A 136 -8.11 20.06 6.55
N PRO A 137 -8.41 19.83 5.26
CA PRO A 137 -7.76 20.56 4.18
C PRO A 137 -8.12 22.05 4.17
N GLU A 138 -7.18 22.90 3.76
CA GLU A 138 -7.45 24.30 3.45
C GLU A 138 -8.49 24.40 2.32
N GLY A 139 -9.52 25.23 2.51
CA GLY A 139 -10.64 25.33 1.56
C GLY A 139 -11.73 24.26 1.75
N GLY A 140 -11.56 23.35 2.71
CA GLY A 140 -12.55 22.35 3.09
C GLY A 140 -12.45 21.04 2.32
N LEU A 141 -13.04 19.99 2.91
CA LEU A 141 -12.95 18.62 2.40
C LEU A 141 -13.50 18.45 0.98
N LYS A 142 -14.61 19.14 0.66
CA LYS A 142 -15.22 19.03 -0.68
C LYS A 142 -14.30 19.55 -1.78
N ALA A 143 -13.71 20.72 -1.57
CA ALA A 143 -12.79 21.33 -2.54
C ALA A 143 -11.55 20.46 -2.75
N GLU A 144 -10.99 19.90 -1.67
CA GLU A 144 -9.83 19.01 -1.75
C GLU A 144 -10.17 17.70 -2.49
N VAL A 145 -11.31 17.08 -2.21
CA VAL A 145 -11.75 15.89 -2.96
C VAL A 145 -11.94 16.22 -4.45
N GLN A 146 -12.53 17.36 -4.79
CA GLN A 146 -12.70 17.78 -6.19
C GLN A 146 -11.34 18.01 -6.87
N ARG A 147 -10.36 18.59 -6.15
CA ARG A 147 -8.98 18.73 -6.62
C ARG A 147 -8.33 17.37 -6.90
N LEU A 148 -8.48 16.41 -5.98
CA LEU A 148 -7.95 15.04 -6.14
C LEU A 148 -8.59 14.32 -7.33
N LEU A 149 -9.91 14.47 -7.54
CA LEU A 149 -10.58 13.92 -8.72
C LEU A 149 -10.00 14.50 -10.02
N SER A 150 -9.73 15.79 -10.06
CA SER A 150 -9.09 16.45 -11.23
C SER A 150 -7.70 15.88 -11.48
N LEU A 151 -6.89 15.65 -10.44
CA LEU A 151 -5.52 15.10 -10.55
C LEU A 151 -5.51 13.73 -11.23
N VAL A 152 -6.53 12.90 -10.99
CA VAL A 152 -6.66 11.58 -11.63
C VAL A 152 -7.44 11.63 -12.95
N GLY A 153 -7.72 12.81 -13.48
CA GLY A 153 -8.42 13.01 -14.76
C GLY A 153 -9.91 12.66 -14.69
N LEU A 154 -10.55 12.84 -13.55
CA LEU A 154 -12.00 12.74 -13.36
C LEU A 154 -12.62 14.14 -13.24
N ASN A 155 -13.90 14.27 -13.64
CA ASN A 155 -14.63 15.52 -13.45
C ASN A 155 -14.90 15.77 -11.96
N PRO A 156 -14.55 16.94 -11.40
CA PRO A 156 -14.84 17.34 -10.01
C PRO A 156 -16.31 17.25 -9.62
N GLU A 157 -17.21 17.49 -10.57
CA GLU A 157 -18.66 17.40 -10.36
C GLU A 157 -19.16 15.99 -10.08
N HIS A 158 -18.32 14.97 -10.32
CA HIS A 158 -18.64 13.58 -9.98
C HIS A 158 -18.63 13.29 -8.46
N TYR A 159 -18.39 14.29 -7.63
CA TYR A 159 -18.35 14.19 -6.17
C TYR A 159 -19.55 13.45 -5.57
N ASN A 160 -20.77 13.70 -6.05
CA ASN A 160 -21.99 13.12 -5.53
C ASN A 160 -22.40 11.80 -6.22
N ARG A 161 -21.66 11.35 -7.23
CA ARG A 161 -21.96 10.10 -7.93
C ARG A 161 -21.56 8.87 -7.12
N TYR A 162 -22.15 7.74 -7.47
CA TYR A 162 -21.86 6.44 -6.87
C TYR A 162 -20.91 5.62 -7.76
N PRO A 163 -20.12 4.68 -7.19
CA PRO A 163 -19.18 3.88 -7.97
C PRO A 163 -19.78 3.12 -9.15
N HIS A 164 -21.03 2.67 -9.07
CA HIS A 164 -21.69 1.92 -10.14
C HIS A 164 -21.96 2.76 -11.41
N GLU A 165 -21.92 4.09 -11.30
CA GLU A 165 -22.09 5.02 -12.42
C GLU A 165 -20.79 5.24 -13.24
N PHE A 166 -19.69 4.55 -12.89
CA PHE A 166 -18.38 4.71 -13.47
C PHE A 166 -17.90 3.44 -14.17
N SER A 167 -17.10 3.62 -15.24
CA SER A 167 -16.38 2.52 -15.87
C SER A 167 -15.32 1.91 -14.93
N GLY A 168 -14.84 0.70 -15.25
CA GLY A 168 -13.78 0.04 -14.47
C GLY A 168 -12.52 0.91 -14.31
N GLY A 169 -12.06 1.53 -15.41
CA GLY A 169 -10.90 2.42 -15.37
C GLY A 169 -11.14 3.70 -14.56
N GLN A 170 -12.35 4.25 -14.57
CA GLN A 170 -12.69 5.39 -13.73
C GLN A 170 -12.76 5.01 -12.24
N ARG A 171 -13.27 3.82 -11.90
CA ARG A 171 -13.23 3.30 -10.52
C ARG A 171 -11.81 3.08 -10.02
N GLN A 172 -10.90 2.61 -10.88
CA GLN A 172 -9.48 2.53 -10.56
C GLN A 172 -8.92 3.91 -10.18
N ARG A 173 -9.23 4.95 -10.98
CA ARG A 173 -8.80 6.33 -10.69
C ARG A 173 -9.39 6.88 -9.40
N ILE A 174 -10.64 6.54 -9.05
CA ILE A 174 -11.24 6.87 -7.75
C ILE A 174 -10.46 6.19 -6.62
N GLY A 175 -10.06 4.93 -6.80
CA GLY A 175 -9.21 4.20 -5.85
C GLY A 175 -7.82 4.82 -5.66
N ILE A 176 -7.25 5.44 -6.71
CA ILE A 176 -5.97 6.17 -6.66
C ILE A 176 -6.15 7.52 -5.94
N ALA A 177 -7.29 8.20 -6.15
CA ALA A 177 -7.58 9.48 -5.52
C ALA A 177 -7.89 9.37 -4.02
N ARG A 178 -8.24 8.16 -3.55
CA ARG A 178 -8.53 7.86 -2.15
C ARG A 178 -7.27 7.66 -1.32
#